data_8b96386b92f36ee0a30ef4228f4b4d86
#
_entry.id   8b96386b92f36ee0a30ef4228f4b4d86
#
_cell.length_a   1.000
_cell.length_b   1.000
_cell.length_c   1.000
_cell.angle_alpha   90.00
_cell.angle_beta   90.00
_cell.angle_gamma   90.00
#
_symmetry.space_group_name_H-M   'P 1'
#
loop_
_entity.id
_entity.type
_entity.pdbx_description
1 polymer ?
#
loop_
_entity_poly.entity_id
_entity_poly.type
_entity_poly.pdbx_seq_one_letter_code
_entity_poly.pdbx_strand_id
1 'polypeptide(L)'
;TTVLGHSFMVANMVFLNDIDRGISGRQLYNDYYTALFHDLPEVLTKDVISPIKRNVNGLADLLESYEKELVESEIMPLLPSSWHREMEFLLYGPFEDTDDPVLGKRSGKTIKSCDLLAAYVEAHVSICYGVSSRSLKEGEEELRTRLMQDGGNIDAEELIIRLGRINV
;
A
#
# COMPACT_ATOMS: atom_id res chain seq x y z
N THR A 1 -11.34 -6.07 5.77
CA THR A 1 -10.00 -6.42 6.29
C THR A 1 -9.57 -5.38 7.30
N THR A 2 -8.72 -5.72 8.24
CA THR A 2 -8.09 -4.75 9.15
C THR A 2 -6.93 -4.04 8.44
N VAL A 3 -6.57 -2.82 8.85
CA VAL A 3 -5.41 -2.10 8.30
C VAL A 3 -4.15 -2.98 8.31
N LEU A 4 -3.84 -3.61 9.45
CA LEU A 4 -2.70 -4.51 9.56
C LEU A 4 -2.80 -5.72 8.62
N GLY A 5 -4.00 -6.28 8.43
CA GLY A 5 -4.22 -7.42 7.52
C GLY A 5 -3.98 -7.03 6.07
N HIS A 6 -4.46 -5.85 5.65
CA HIS A 6 -4.19 -5.28 4.34
C HIS A 6 -2.69 -5.04 4.14
N SER A 7 -2.06 -4.28 5.02
CA SER A 7 -0.62 -3.98 4.93
C SER A 7 0.25 -5.24 4.89
N PHE A 8 -0.10 -6.27 5.67
CA PHE A 8 0.59 -7.56 5.63
C PHE A 8 0.42 -8.28 4.30
N MET A 9 -0.76 -8.22 3.68
CA MET A 9 -1.00 -8.78 2.35
C MET A 9 -0.17 -8.03 1.30
N VAL A 10 -0.17 -6.71 1.32
CA VAL A 10 0.64 -5.87 0.42
C VAL A 10 2.13 -6.21 0.56
N ALA A 11 2.66 -6.28 1.79
CA ALA A 11 4.05 -6.60 2.04
C ALA A 11 4.46 -7.98 1.49
N ASN A 12 3.60 -8.99 1.63
CA ASN A 12 3.87 -10.32 1.05
C ASN A 12 3.82 -10.31 -0.48
N MET A 13 2.89 -9.56 -1.09
CA MET A 13 2.85 -9.40 -2.56
C MET A 13 4.11 -8.73 -3.08
N VAL A 14 4.57 -7.66 -2.44
CA VAL A 14 5.84 -6.98 -2.76
C VAL A 14 7.01 -7.94 -2.64
N PHE A 15 7.11 -8.66 -1.52
CA PHE A 15 8.18 -9.62 -1.27
C PHE A 15 8.27 -10.70 -2.34
N LEU A 16 7.13 -11.31 -2.72
CA LEU A 16 7.10 -12.36 -3.74
C LEU A 16 7.46 -11.81 -5.12
N ASN A 17 6.92 -10.63 -5.48
CA ASN A 17 7.25 -9.96 -6.73
C ASN A 17 8.74 -9.61 -6.83
N ASP A 18 9.33 -9.11 -5.75
CA ASP A 18 10.73 -8.73 -5.71
C ASP A 18 11.66 -9.93 -5.83
N ILE A 19 11.34 -11.06 -5.17
CA ILE A 19 12.08 -12.30 -5.33
C ILE A 19 12.02 -12.79 -6.77
N ASP A 20 10.85 -12.80 -7.39
CA ASP A 20 10.67 -13.23 -8.78
C ASP A 20 11.49 -12.36 -9.75
N ARG A 21 11.61 -11.07 -9.46
CA ARG A 21 12.43 -10.11 -10.22
C ARG A 21 13.93 -10.12 -9.86
N GLY A 22 14.36 -10.96 -8.94
CA GLY A 22 15.75 -11.05 -8.50
C GLY A 22 16.21 -9.89 -7.61
N ILE A 23 15.28 -9.11 -7.05
CA ILE A 23 15.59 -8.08 -6.06
C ILE A 23 16.01 -8.75 -4.76
N SER A 24 17.08 -8.25 -4.15
CA SER A 24 17.66 -8.87 -2.95
C SER A 24 18.28 -7.85 -2.01
N GLY A 25 18.72 -8.32 -0.84
CA GLY A 25 19.47 -7.52 0.12
C GLY A 25 18.67 -6.35 0.69
N ARG A 26 19.28 -5.17 0.71
CA ARG A 26 18.71 -3.99 1.36
C ARG A 26 17.42 -3.49 0.69
N GLN A 27 17.32 -3.56 -0.65
CA GLN A 27 16.14 -3.13 -1.36
C GLN A 27 14.94 -4.02 -1.01
N LEU A 28 15.08 -5.34 -1.01
CA LEU A 28 14.03 -6.27 -0.60
C LEU A 28 13.51 -5.95 0.82
N TYR A 29 14.43 -5.66 1.73
CA TYR A 29 14.09 -5.23 3.09
C TYR A 29 13.28 -3.92 3.08
N ASN A 30 13.76 -2.90 2.35
CA ASN A 30 13.14 -1.59 2.29
C ASN A 30 11.72 -1.68 1.69
N ASP A 31 11.56 -2.40 0.58
CA ASP A 31 10.30 -2.55 -0.13
C ASP A 31 9.27 -3.30 0.75
N TYR A 32 9.70 -4.40 1.40
CA TYR A 32 8.85 -5.16 2.32
C TYR A 32 8.37 -4.32 3.51
N TYR A 33 9.29 -3.67 4.23
CA TYR A 33 8.92 -2.93 5.43
C TYR A 33 8.21 -1.61 5.12
N THR A 34 8.50 -0.95 4.00
CA THR A 34 7.69 0.18 3.53
C THR A 34 6.26 -0.29 3.24
N ALA A 35 6.09 -1.40 2.53
CA ALA A 35 4.78 -1.97 2.26
C ALA A 35 4.04 -2.41 3.54
N LEU A 36 4.76 -2.91 4.55
CA LEU A 36 4.15 -3.30 5.83
C LEU A 36 3.67 -2.09 6.65
N PHE A 37 4.36 -0.96 6.53
CA PHE A 37 4.10 0.22 7.36
C PHE A 37 3.40 1.36 6.60
N HIS A 38 3.08 1.22 5.30
CA HIS A 38 2.56 2.31 4.47
C HIS A 38 1.28 2.96 5.01
N ASP A 39 0.42 2.17 5.63
CA ASP A 39 -0.84 2.63 6.24
C ASP A 39 -0.75 2.83 7.77
N LEU A 40 0.45 2.70 8.37
CA LEU A 40 0.59 2.87 9.82
C LEU A 40 0.16 4.26 10.30
N PRO A 41 0.44 5.37 9.58
CA PRO A 41 -0.05 6.70 9.96
C PRO A 41 -1.58 6.78 10.01
N GLU A 42 -2.29 6.07 9.13
CA GLU A 42 -3.76 6.07 9.06
C GLU A 42 -4.43 5.48 10.32
N VAL A 43 -3.73 4.64 11.08
CA VAL A 43 -4.21 4.12 12.36
C VAL A 43 -4.48 5.24 13.36
N LEU A 44 -3.72 6.33 13.29
CA LEU A 44 -3.84 7.50 14.17
C LEU A 44 -5.01 8.42 13.76
N THR A 45 -5.28 8.54 12.47
CA THR A 45 -6.32 9.42 11.88
C THR A 45 -7.67 8.71 11.65
N LYS A 46 -7.75 7.39 11.87
CA LYS A 46 -8.94 6.55 11.63
C LYS A 46 -9.41 6.57 10.18
N ASP A 47 -8.51 6.34 9.26
CA ASP A 47 -8.75 6.14 7.81
C ASP A 47 -9.92 6.96 7.23
N VAL A 48 -9.59 8.06 6.57
CA VAL A 48 -10.55 8.84 5.79
C VAL A 48 -10.69 8.21 4.40
N ILE A 49 -11.88 7.70 4.08
CA ILE A 49 -12.13 6.97 2.83
C ILE A 49 -11.70 7.77 1.59
N SER A 50 -11.05 7.10 0.66
CA SER A 50 -10.46 7.69 -0.56
C SER A 50 -11.38 8.60 -1.37
N PRO A 51 -12.70 8.36 -1.52
CA PRO A 51 -13.59 9.30 -2.20
C PRO A 51 -13.69 10.66 -1.52
N ILE A 52 -13.60 10.73 -0.18
CA ILE A 52 -13.62 12.01 0.55
C ILE A 52 -12.28 12.72 0.37
N LYS A 53 -11.15 12.01 0.50
CA LYS A 53 -9.81 12.57 0.27
C LYS A 53 -9.70 13.23 -1.12
N ARG A 54 -10.32 12.63 -2.16
CA ARG A 54 -10.25 13.14 -3.54
C ARG A 54 -11.22 14.28 -3.86
N ASN A 55 -12.39 14.32 -3.22
CA ASN A 55 -13.45 15.28 -3.55
C ASN A 55 -13.31 16.63 -2.82
N VAL A 56 -12.42 16.74 -1.83
CA VAL A 56 -12.18 17.97 -1.08
C VAL A 56 -10.79 18.47 -1.39
N ASN A 57 -10.71 19.62 -2.09
CA ASN A 57 -9.43 20.22 -2.48
C ASN A 57 -8.55 20.50 -1.25
N GLY A 58 -7.29 20.06 -1.28
CA GLY A 58 -6.30 20.27 -0.23
C GLY A 58 -6.46 19.35 1.00
N LEU A 59 -7.49 18.51 1.06
CA LEU A 59 -7.69 17.61 2.19
C LEU A 59 -6.60 16.52 2.26
N ALA A 60 -6.16 16.00 1.12
CA ALA A 60 -5.11 14.99 1.06
C ALA A 60 -3.80 15.53 1.65
N ASP A 61 -3.36 16.71 1.24
CA ASP A 61 -2.12 17.34 1.73
C ASP A 61 -2.20 17.68 3.22
N LEU A 62 -3.39 18.12 3.66
CA LEU A 62 -3.63 18.41 5.08
C LEU A 62 -3.57 17.14 5.93
N LEU A 63 -4.17 16.04 5.46
CA LEU A 63 -4.14 14.76 6.15
C LEU A 63 -2.71 14.21 6.21
N GLU A 64 -1.97 14.24 5.10
CA GLU A 64 -0.58 13.79 5.06
C GLU A 64 0.30 14.58 6.06
N SER A 65 0.15 15.91 6.10
CA SER A 65 0.89 16.73 7.08
C SER A 65 0.51 16.41 8.52
N TYR A 66 -0.78 16.17 8.79
CA TYR A 66 -1.28 15.83 10.11
C TYR A 66 -0.85 14.41 10.54
N GLU A 67 -0.90 13.45 9.62
CA GLU A 67 -0.40 12.09 9.86
C GLU A 67 1.08 12.08 10.20
N LYS A 68 1.88 12.91 9.50
CA LYS A 68 3.30 13.08 9.81
C LYS A 68 3.52 13.64 11.22
N GLU A 69 2.78 14.69 11.59
CA GLU A 69 2.84 15.28 12.94
C GLU A 69 2.49 14.26 14.03
N LEU A 70 1.45 13.45 13.80
CA LEU A 70 1.05 12.39 14.72
C LEU A 70 2.10 11.26 14.82
N VAL A 71 2.71 10.86 13.72
CA VAL A 71 3.82 9.89 13.74
C VAL A 71 4.98 10.42 14.57
N GLU A 72 5.37 11.67 14.37
CA GLU A 72 6.46 12.32 15.10
C GLU A 72 6.17 12.48 16.61
N SER A 73 4.92 12.76 16.97
CA SER A 73 4.53 12.99 18.38
C SER A 73 4.17 11.70 19.13
N GLU A 74 3.56 10.72 18.46
CA GLU A 74 2.97 9.56 19.14
C GLU A 74 3.75 8.26 18.88
N ILE A 75 4.35 8.07 17.70
CA ILE A 75 5.04 6.83 17.34
C ILE A 75 6.55 6.94 17.58
N MET A 76 7.19 7.98 17.04
CA MET A 76 8.64 8.12 17.10
C MET A 76 9.20 8.11 18.52
N PRO A 77 8.56 8.73 19.53
CA PRO A 77 9.05 8.67 20.92
C PRO A 77 9.04 7.28 21.55
N LEU A 78 8.26 6.33 20.98
CA LEU A 78 8.22 4.95 21.47
C LEU A 78 9.37 4.10 20.93
N LEU A 79 10.11 4.61 19.93
CA LEU A 79 11.18 3.90 19.24
C LEU A 79 12.56 4.38 19.72
N PRO A 80 13.57 3.50 19.69
CA PRO A 80 14.95 3.92 19.90
C PRO A 80 15.34 5.02 18.90
N SER A 81 16.04 6.06 19.36
CA SER A 81 16.46 7.17 18.49
C SER A 81 17.33 6.74 17.30
N SER A 82 18.06 5.62 17.45
CA SER A 82 18.85 5.02 16.37
C SER A 82 17.99 4.48 15.20
N TRP A 83 16.69 4.27 15.40
CA TRP A 83 15.76 3.78 14.38
C TRP A 83 15.02 4.91 13.65
N HIS A 84 15.02 6.13 14.19
CA HIS A 84 14.17 7.22 13.68
C HIS A 84 14.40 7.48 12.18
N ARG A 85 15.65 7.64 11.75
CA ARG A 85 15.98 7.87 10.33
C ARG A 85 15.47 6.76 9.41
N GLU A 86 15.58 5.52 9.84
CA GLU A 86 15.10 4.37 9.05
C GLU A 86 13.59 4.32 9.02
N MET A 87 12.93 4.60 10.15
CA MET A 87 11.47 4.64 10.21
C MET A 87 10.89 5.78 9.38
N GLU A 88 11.50 6.96 9.37
CA GLU A 88 11.12 8.06 8.47
C GLU A 88 11.20 7.64 7.01
N PHE A 89 12.29 6.98 6.62
CA PHE A 89 12.46 6.47 5.27
C PHE A 89 11.42 5.43 4.88
N LEU A 90 10.98 4.58 5.81
CA LEU A 90 9.99 3.53 5.56
C LEU A 90 8.54 4.06 5.56
N LEU A 91 8.26 5.12 6.32
CA LEU A 91 6.91 5.65 6.53
C LEU A 91 6.54 6.76 5.55
N TYR A 92 7.49 7.65 5.20
CA TYR A 92 7.15 8.82 4.42
C TYR A 92 7.33 8.61 2.91
N GLY A 93 6.34 9.06 2.14
CA GLY A 93 6.31 8.89 0.69
C GLY A 93 6.40 7.43 0.23
N PRO A 94 5.60 6.49 0.78
CA PRO A 94 5.78 5.05 0.57
C PRO A 94 5.67 4.63 -0.90
N PHE A 95 5.00 5.43 -1.71
CA PHE A 95 4.76 5.16 -3.13
C PHE A 95 5.74 5.84 -4.08
N GLU A 96 6.75 6.50 -3.55
CA GLU A 96 7.81 7.15 -4.32
C GLU A 96 9.04 6.25 -4.45
N ASP A 97 9.53 6.11 -5.70
CA ASP A 97 10.82 5.45 -5.93
C ASP A 97 11.93 6.31 -5.32
N THR A 98 12.75 5.72 -4.47
CA THR A 98 13.80 6.43 -3.74
C THR A 98 15.13 5.69 -3.83
N ASP A 99 16.23 6.43 -3.89
CA ASP A 99 17.59 5.91 -3.81
C ASP A 99 18.38 6.73 -2.78
N ASP A 100 18.31 6.31 -1.51
CA ASP A 100 19.02 6.97 -0.42
C ASP A 100 20.47 6.46 -0.36
N PRO A 101 21.48 7.33 -0.26
CA PRO A 101 22.89 6.93 -0.27
C PRO A 101 23.31 6.06 0.92
N VAL A 102 22.54 6.03 2.00
CA VAL A 102 22.83 5.24 3.22
C VAL A 102 21.86 4.07 3.37
N LEU A 103 20.57 4.33 3.15
CA LEU A 103 19.50 3.34 3.35
C LEU A 103 19.21 2.52 2.09
N GLY A 104 19.70 2.95 0.92
CA GLY A 104 19.56 2.24 -0.35
C GLY A 104 18.25 2.51 -1.06
N LYS A 105 17.92 1.62 -1.99
CA LYS A 105 16.76 1.77 -2.89
C LYS A 105 15.45 1.33 -2.25
N ARG A 106 14.36 1.95 -2.73
CA ARG A 106 12.97 1.58 -2.49
C ARG A 106 12.16 1.75 -3.77
N SER A 107 11.37 0.74 -4.10
CA SER A 107 10.50 0.69 -5.29
C SER A 107 9.08 1.10 -4.93
N GLY A 108 8.83 2.37 -4.69
CA GLY A 108 7.51 2.89 -4.27
C GLY A 108 6.40 2.58 -5.28
N LYS A 109 6.68 2.62 -6.58
CA LYS A 109 5.71 2.25 -7.62
C LYS A 109 5.30 0.78 -7.55
N THR A 110 6.23 -0.12 -7.25
CA THR A 110 5.91 -1.54 -7.02
C THR A 110 5.00 -1.70 -5.81
N ILE A 111 5.32 -1.00 -4.71
CA ILE A 111 4.50 -0.99 -3.50
C ILE A 111 3.09 -0.49 -3.84
N LYS A 112 2.96 0.61 -4.59
CA LYS A 112 1.64 1.14 -5.02
C LYS A 112 0.85 0.16 -5.88
N SER A 113 1.50 -0.53 -6.80
CA SER A 113 0.84 -1.54 -7.63
C SER A 113 0.34 -2.72 -6.79
N CYS A 114 1.12 -3.17 -5.81
CA CYS A 114 0.71 -4.23 -4.88
C CYS A 114 -0.42 -3.79 -3.93
N ASP A 115 -0.42 -2.54 -3.47
CA ASP A 115 -1.51 -1.94 -2.68
C ASP A 115 -2.83 -1.97 -3.46
N LEU A 116 -2.83 -1.49 -4.70
CA LEU A 116 -3.99 -1.54 -5.59
C LEU A 116 -4.46 -2.99 -5.85
N LEU A 117 -3.52 -3.93 -6.03
CA LEU A 117 -3.85 -5.34 -6.23
C LEU A 117 -4.48 -5.95 -4.97
N ALA A 118 -3.94 -5.66 -3.79
CA ALA A 118 -4.48 -6.13 -2.53
C ALA A 118 -5.91 -5.63 -2.32
N ALA A 119 -6.16 -4.34 -2.54
CA ALA A 119 -7.50 -3.75 -2.47
C ALA A 119 -8.47 -4.39 -3.48
N TYR A 120 -8.00 -4.66 -4.72
CA TYR A 120 -8.79 -5.37 -5.72
C TYR A 120 -9.16 -6.79 -5.27
N VAL A 121 -8.19 -7.55 -4.78
CA VAL A 121 -8.41 -8.92 -4.27
C VAL A 121 -9.43 -8.92 -3.13
N GLU A 122 -9.33 -7.99 -2.19
CA GLU A 122 -10.28 -7.88 -1.07
C GLU A 122 -11.70 -7.58 -1.55
N ALA A 123 -11.86 -6.65 -2.50
CA ALA A 123 -13.15 -6.32 -3.09
C ALA A 123 -13.73 -7.51 -3.85
N HIS A 124 -12.93 -8.14 -4.71
CA HIS A 124 -13.33 -9.30 -5.53
C HIS A 124 -13.76 -10.48 -4.68
N VAL A 125 -12.94 -10.87 -3.70
CA VAL A 125 -13.24 -11.97 -2.78
C VAL A 125 -14.51 -11.67 -1.98
N SER A 126 -14.69 -10.45 -1.49
CA SER A 126 -15.90 -10.05 -0.77
C SER A 126 -17.16 -10.22 -1.63
N ILE A 127 -17.09 -9.85 -2.92
CA ILE A 127 -18.19 -10.02 -3.88
C ILE A 127 -18.46 -11.52 -4.11
N CYS A 128 -17.42 -12.33 -4.29
CA CYS A 128 -17.55 -13.78 -4.46
C CYS A 128 -18.22 -14.44 -3.24
N TYR A 129 -17.95 -13.95 -2.03
CA TYR A 129 -18.64 -14.39 -0.80
C TYR A 129 -20.03 -13.77 -0.58
N GLY A 130 -20.59 -13.10 -1.59
CA GLY A 130 -21.96 -12.62 -1.59
C GLY A 130 -22.19 -11.22 -0.98
N VAL A 131 -21.11 -10.50 -0.65
CA VAL A 131 -21.24 -9.08 -0.25
C VAL A 131 -21.53 -8.25 -1.51
N SER A 132 -22.80 -7.83 -1.66
CA SER A 132 -23.27 -7.18 -2.87
C SER A 132 -23.77 -5.76 -2.56
N SER A 133 -22.86 -4.79 -2.52
CA SER A 133 -23.23 -3.37 -2.56
C SER A 133 -22.83 -2.76 -3.91
N ARG A 134 -23.58 -1.73 -4.33
CA ARG A 134 -23.26 -1.01 -5.57
C ARG A 134 -21.88 -0.36 -5.49
N SER A 135 -21.60 0.29 -4.36
CA SER A 135 -20.30 0.96 -4.13
C SER A 135 -19.11 0.00 -4.15
N LEU A 136 -19.27 -1.24 -3.66
CA LEU A 136 -18.20 -2.24 -3.69
C LEU A 136 -17.90 -2.69 -5.13
N LYS A 137 -18.94 -2.90 -5.95
CA LYS A 137 -18.78 -3.29 -7.36
C LYS A 137 -18.17 -2.17 -8.20
N GLU A 138 -18.62 -0.93 -7.98
CA GLU A 138 -18.03 0.26 -8.63
C GLU A 138 -16.55 0.44 -8.22
N GLY A 139 -16.23 0.20 -6.94
CA GLY A 139 -14.86 0.25 -6.43
C GLY A 139 -13.96 -0.85 -7.01
N GLU A 140 -14.46 -2.08 -7.14
CA GLU A 140 -13.73 -3.19 -7.79
C GLU A 140 -13.36 -2.84 -9.23
N GLU A 141 -14.31 -2.32 -10.02
CA GLU A 141 -14.06 -1.95 -11.42
C GLU A 141 -13.11 -0.74 -11.56
N GLU A 142 -13.20 0.23 -10.65
CA GLU A 142 -12.23 1.33 -10.58
C GLU A 142 -10.82 0.81 -10.29
N LEU A 143 -10.66 -0.07 -9.30
CA LEU A 143 -9.38 -0.67 -8.95
C LEU A 143 -8.80 -1.50 -10.10
N ARG A 144 -9.64 -2.28 -10.77
CA ARG A 144 -9.25 -3.02 -11.96
C ARG A 144 -8.72 -2.09 -13.06
N THR A 145 -9.44 -1.00 -13.34
CA THR A 145 -9.04 -0.02 -14.35
C THR A 145 -7.69 0.62 -14.01
N ARG A 146 -7.50 0.99 -12.74
CA ARG A 146 -6.24 1.57 -12.27
C ARG A 146 -5.08 0.57 -12.34
N LEU A 147 -5.30 -0.69 -11.97
CA LEU A 147 -4.29 -1.74 -12.09
C LEU A 147 -3.84 -1.95 -13.54
N MET A 148 -4.76 -1.89 -14.50
CA MET A 148 -4.42 -2.02 -15.91
C MET A 148 -3.62 -0.81 -16.45
N GLN A 149 -3.77 0.37 -15.83
CA GLN A 149 -3.03 1.59 -16.20
C GLN A 149 -1.68 1.69 -15.48
N ASP A 150 -1.65 1.42 -14.17
CA ASP A 150 -0.53 1.74 -13.28
C ASP A 150 0.22 0.48 -12.78
N GLY A 151 -0.32 -0.71 -13.04
CA GLY A 151 0.21 -1.98 -12.55
C GLY A 151 1.43 -2.54 -13.29
N GLY A 152 2.10 -1.73 -14.11
CA GLY A 152 3.22 -2.17 -14.98
C GLY A 152 4.47 -2.71 -14.25
N ASN A 153 4.53 -2.57 -12.93
CA ASN A 153 5.61 -3.12 -12.11
C ASN A 153 5.31 -4.52 -11.56
N ILE A 154 4.08 -5.01 -11.77
CA ILE A 154 3.62 -6.36 -11.43
C ILE A 154 2.84 -6.93 -12.62
N ASP A 155 2.70 -8.25 -12.70
CA ASP A 155 1.87 -8.87 -13.75
C ASP A 155 0.38 -8.83 -13.34
N ALA A 156 -0.16 -7.60 -13.26
CA ALA A 156 -1.52 -7.36 -12.79
C ALA A 156 -2.57 -8.01 -13.71
N GLU A 157 -2.35 -8.01 -15.03
CA GLU A 157 -3.30 -8.57 -16.01
C GLU A 157 -3.46 -10.09 -15.81
N GLU A 158 -2.35 -10.82 -15.73
CA GLU A 158 -2.40 -12.27 -15.50
C GLU A 158 -3.05 -12.61 -14.16
N LEU A 159 -2.72 -11.87 -13.11
CA LEU A 159 -3.29 -12.07 -11.78
C LEU A 159 -4.81 -11.83 -11.77
N ILE A 160 -5.31 -10.76 -12.39
CA ILE A 160 -6.75 -10.47 -12.51
C ILE A 160 -7.46 -11.59 -13.29
N ILE A 161 -6.88 -12.06 -14.39
CA ILE A 161 -7.45 -13.16 -15.18
C ILE A 161 -7.53 -14.45 -14.35
N ARG A 162 -6.49 -14.77 -13.60
CA ARG A 162 -6.46 -15.96 -12.73
C ARG A 162 -7.48 -15.86 -11.59
N LEU A 163 -7.60 -14.72 -10.95
CA LEU A 163 -8.58 -14.47 -9.88
C LEU A 163 -10.02 -14.62 -10.40
N GLY A 164 -10.34 -14.09 -11.58
CA GLY A 164 -11.68 -14.24 -12.18
C GLY A 164 -12.08 -15.69 -12.54
N ARG A 165 -11.14 -16.65 -12.49
CA ARG A 165 -11.41 -18.08 -12.67
C ARG A 165 -11.65 -18.82 -11.36
N ILE A 166 -11.42 -18.19 -10.23
CA ILE A 166 -11.67 -18.77 -8.91
C ILE A 166 -13.17 -18.67 -8.65
N ASN A 167 -13.89 -19.76 -8.91
CA ASN A 167 -15.28 -19.91 -8.46
C ASN A 167 -15.25 -20.30 -6.98
N VAL A 168 -15.62 -19.38 -6.11
CA VAL A 168 -15.81 -19.63 -4.68
C VAL A 168 -17.25 -20.11 -4.44
#